data_dff2351c642ba26e02249a219a1fad2b
#
_entry.id   dff2351c642ba26e02249a219a1fad2b
#
_cell.length_a   1.000
_cell.length_b   1.000
_cell.length_c   1.000
_cell.angle_alpha   90.00
_cell.angle_beta   90.00
_cell.angle_gamma   90.00
#
_symmetry.space_group_name_H-M   'P 1'
#
loop_
_entity.id
_entity.type
_entity.pdbx_description
1 polymer ?
#
loop_
_entity_poly.entity_id
_entity_poly.type
_entity_poly.pdbx_seq_one_letter_code
_entity_poly.pdbx_strand_id
1 'polypeptide(L)'
;MNLFEKEALALFAYQFEHNPVYRSFCDLTNVNPSDVKTTLQIPFLPITFFKTHRVSCKNDDAFVFESSGTNGVTSKHHVASLAQYEDSFRKGFAQFYGQPEGYHILALLPGYIERPNASLLYMCRDLIGKAKKEFSGFYLNQFEALHKALKSLDAQQKPTLLIGVSFALLDFCEQYPIQLQHTTIMETGGMKGRRKELVREALHELLQKGFGVSNIHSEYGMTEMLSQAYSKGKGLFRPSSSMQVLIRDVHEPNKVSKTGSGGINIIDLSNKDSCAFLATQ
;
A
#
# COMPACT_ATOMS: atom_id res chain seq x y z
N MET A 1 -15.09 -21.64 -11.01
CA MET A 1 -14.70 -20.74 -9.90
C MET A 1 -13.25 -21.05 -9.55
N ASN A 2 -12.37 -20.06 -9.59
CA ASN A 2 -10.96 -20.24 -9.21
C ASN A 2 -10.80 -20.19 -7.67
N LEU A 3 -9.60 -20.52 -7.17
CA LEU A 3 -9.33 -20.59 -5.72
C LEU A 3 -9.57 -19.23 -5.03
N PHE A 4 -9.08 -18.12 -5.61
CA PHE A 4 -9.26 -16.78 -5.07
C PHE A 4 -10.74 -16.42 -4.89
N GLU A 5 -11.57 -16.68 -5.88
CA GLU A 5 -13.00 -16.40 -5.82
C GLU A 5 -13.70 -17.23 -4.74
N LYS A 6 -13.30 -18.51 -4.58
CA LYS A 6 -13.83 -19.38 -3.52
C LYS A 6 -13.48 -18.83 -2.13
N GLU A 7 -12.23 -18.42 -1.93
CA GLU A 7 -11.77 -17.81 -0.68
C GLU A 7 -12.46 -16.47 -0.40
N ALA A 8 -12.64 -15.63 -1.43
CA ALA A 8 -13.33 -14.34 -1.29
C ALA A 8 -14.80 -14.52 -0.86
N LEU A 9 -15.52 -15.47 -1.46
CA LEU A 9 -16.92 -15.73 -1.08
C LEU A 9 -17.04 -16.30 0.34
N ALA A 10 -16.12 -17.19 0.73
CA ALA A 10 -16.08 -17.71 2.11
C ALA A 10 -15.76 -16.59 3.12
N LEU A 11 -14.82 -15.70 2.77
CA LEU A 11 -14.46 -14.56 3.61
C LEU A 11 -15.60 -13.54 3.70
N PHE A 12 -16.32 -13.32 2.60
CA PHE A 12 -17.52 -12.49 2.61
C PHE A 12 -18.56 -12.99 3.61
N ALA A 13 -18.90 -14.28 3.55
CA ALA A 13 -19.85 -14.88 4.49
C ALA A 13 -19.38 -14.75 5.95
N TYR A 14 -18.08 -14.99 6.21
CA TYR A 14 -17.49 -14.81 7.52
C TYR A 14 -17.60 -13.36 8.02
N GLN A 15 -17.23 -12.38 7.20
CA GLN A 15 -17.26 -10.96 7.59
C GLN A 15 -18.68 -10.41 7.71
N PHE A 16 -19.61 -10.89 6.92
CA PHE A 16 -21.02 -10.60 7.10
C PHE A 16 -21.52 -11.05 8.49
N GLU A 17 -21.10 -12.21 8.95
CA GLU A 17 -21.51 -12.76 10.25
C GLU A 17 -20.82 -12.05 11.44
N HIS A 18 -19.53 -11.72 11.32
CA HIS A 18 -18.69 -11.33 12.44
C HIS A 18 -18.33 -9.84 12.48
N ASN A 19 -18.52 -9.07 11.39
CA ASN A 19 -18.25 -7.64 11.37
C ASN A 19 -19.57 -6.84 11.42
N PRO A 20 -19.94 -6.26 12.55
CA PRO A 20 -21.23 -5.56 12.70
C PRO A 20 -21.41 -4.38 11.73
N VAL A 21 -20.33 -3.64 11.43
CA VAL A 21 -20.35 -2.50 10.51
C VAL A 21 -20.59 -2.99 9.08
N TYR A 22 -19.85 -4.02 8.66
CA TYR A 22 -19.98 -4.57 7.31
C TYR A 22 -21.36 -5.25 7.11
N ARG A 23 -21.83 -5.97 8.13
CA ARG A 23 -23.18 -6.55 8.12
C ARG A 23 -24.26 -5.48 7.94
N SER A 24 -24.23 -4.42 8.76
CA SER A 24 -25.19 -3.32 8.62
C SER A 24 -25.15 -2.68 7.24
N PHE A 25 -23.98 -2.56 6.64
CA PHE A 25 -23.81 -2.06 5.27
C PHE A 25 -24.44 -3.00 4.25
N CYS A 26 -24.25 -4.32 4.37
CA CYS A 26 -24.86 -5.32 3.49
C CYS A 26 -26.38 -5.33 3.65
N ASP A 27 -26.90 -5.26 4.88
CA ASP A 27 -28.34 -5.21 5.17
C ASP A 27 -28.98 -3.97 4.52
N LEU A 28 -28.34 -2.79 4.63
CA LEU A 28 -28.80 -1.55 4.01
C LEU A 28 -28.78 -1.59 2.47
N THR A 29 -27.90 -2.38 1.89
CA THR A 29 -27.81 -2.59 0.43
C THR A 29 -28.64 -3.79 -0.05
N ASN A 30 -29.40 -4.43 0.85
CA ASN A 30 -30.23 -5.60 0.60
C ASN A 30 -29.45 -6.79 -0.02
N VAL A 31 -28.21 -7.02 0.43
CA VAL A 31 -27.37 -8.14 -0.04
C VAL A 31 -27.19 -9.15 1.08
N ASN A 32 -27.58 -10.39 0.80
CA ASN A 32 -27.38 -11.52 1.69
C ASN A 32 -26.31 -12.48 1.10
N PRO A 33 -25.42 -13.08 1.91
CA PRO A 33 -24.41 -14.02 1.43
C PRO A 33 -24.96 -15.19 0.60
N SER A 34 -26.19 -15.65 0.86
CA SER A 34 -26.83 -16.71 0.08
C SER A 34 -27.06 -16.33 -1.40
N ASP A 35 -27.16 -15.04 -1.70
CA ASP A 35 -27.49 -14.52 -3.03
C ASP A 35 -26.24 -14.18 -3.85
N VAL A 36 -25.07 -14.06 -3.19
CA VAL A 36 -23.79 -13.71 -3.80
C VAL A 36 -23.09 -14.98 -4.30
N LYS A 37 -22.92 -15.07 -5.61
CA LYS A 37 -22.31 -16.24 -6.30
C LYS A 37 -20.95 -15.94 -6.93
N THR A 38 -20.63 -14.66 -7.11
CA THR A 38 -19.37 -14.21 -7.72
C THR A 38 -18.81 -13.00 -6.96
N THR A 39 -17.50 -12.75 -7.09
CA THR A 39 -16.84 -11.59 -6.50
C THR A 39 -17.42 -10.24 -6.97
N LEU A 40 -18.06 -10.22 -8.15
CA LEU A 40 -18.67 -9.00 -8.69
C LEU A 40 -19.96 -8.59 -7.96
N GLN A 41 -20.56 -9.49 -7.20
CA GLN A 41 -21.81 -9.27 -6.45
C GLN A 41 -21.56 -8.91 -4.98
N ILE A 42 -20.32 -9.03 -4.51
CA ILE A 42 -19.95 -8.70 -3.12
C ILE A 42 -20.12 -7.18 -2.91
N PRO A 43 -20.79 -6.72 -1.85
CA PRO A 43 -20.81 -5.29 -1.49
C PRO A 43 -19.44 -4.80 -1.05
N PHE A 44 -19.00 -3.65 -1.57
CA PHE A 44 -17.71 -3.05 -1.20
C PHE A 44 -17.93 -1.88 -0.25
N LEU A 45 -17.42 -2.01 0.97
CA LEU A 45 -17.50 -0.99 2.01
C LEU A 45 -16.69 0.25 1.64
N PRO A 46 -17.28 1.45 1.59
CA PRO A 46 -16.52 2.68 1.39
C PRO A 46 -15.45 2.87 2.47
N ILE A 47 -14.21 3.17 2.08
CA ILE A 47 -13.09 3.36 3.04
C ILE A 47 -13.35 4.47 4.06
N THR A 48 -14.27 5.39 3.78
CA THR A 48 -14.67 6.43 4.72
C THR A 48 -15.26 5.90 6.03
N PHE A 49 -15.79 4.68 6.04
CA PHE A 49 -16.28 4.04 7.26
C PHE A 49 -15.19 3.86 8.32
N PHE A 50 -13.95 3.66 7.91
CA PHE A 50 -12.80 3.57 8.83
C PHE A 50 -12.48 4.88 9.56
N LYS A 51 -13.08 6.01 9.13
CA LYS A 51 -12.95 7.29 9.82
C LYS A 51 -13.91 7.43 11.00
N THR A 52 -15.03 6.73 10.95
CA THR A 52 -16.15 6.95 11.88
C THR A 52 -16.58 5.69 12.63
N HIS A 53 -16.18 4.52 12.16
CA HIS A 53 -16.57 3.23 12.73
C HIS A 53 -15.35 2.36 13.03
N ARG A 54 -15.50 1.51 14.03
CA ARG A 54 -14.57 0.41 14.28
C ARG A 54 -14.92 -0.76 13.37
N VAL A 55 -14.25 -0.82 12.21
CA VAL A 55 -14.44 -1.89 11.22
C VAL A 55 -13.58 -3.09 11.62
N SER A 56 -14.15 -4.06 12.33
CA SER A 56 -13.44 -5.23 12.84
C SER A 56 -14.39 -6.39 13.10
N CYS A 57 -13.93 -7.62 12.84
CA CYS A 57 -14.59 -8.86 13.23
C CYS A 57 -14.25 -9.30 14.67
N LYS A 58 -13.32 -8.61 15.34
CA LYS A 58 -12.80 -8.94 16.66
C LYS A 58 -13.04 -7.80 17.65
N ASN A 59 -13.10 -8.12 18.92
CA ASN A 59 -13.24 -7.12 19.99
C ASN A 59 -11.89 -6.56 20.42
N ASP A 60 -10.82 -7.35 20.33
CA ASP A 60 -9.49 -6.98 20.74
C ASP A 60 -8.62 -6.60 19.54
N ASP A 61 -7.82 -5.55 19.71
CA ASP A 61 -6.87 -5.06 18.73
C ASP A 61 -5.45 -5.35 19.19
N ALA A 62 -4.64 -5.97 18.33
CA ALA A 62 -3.19 -6.03 18.54
C ALA A 62 -2.54 -4.68 18.23
N PHE A 63 -3.10 -3.94 17.27
CA PHE A 63 -2.63 -2.63 16.86
C PHE A 63 -3.72 -1.83 16.12
N VAL A 64 -3.61 -0.49 16.15
CA VAL A 64 -4.47 0.40 15.35
C VAL A 64 -3.58 1.24 14.44
N PHE A 65 -3.69 0.98 13.13
CA PHE A 65 -3.04 1.85 12.14
C PHE A 65 -3.89 3.09 11.87
N GLU A 66 -3.19 4.23 11.63
CA GLU A 66 -3.84 5.51 11.39
C GLU A 66 -3.35 6.14 10.07
N SER A 67 -4.30 6.68 9.29
CA SER A 67 -3.99 7.39 8.06
C SER A 67 -3.44 8.80 8.34
N SER A 68 -2.89 9.45 7.29
CA SER A 68 -2.33 10.81 7.43
C SER A 68 -3.38 11.90 7.67
N GLY A 69 -4.66 11.65 7.40
CA GLY A 69 -5.77 12.58 7.63
C GLY A 69 -5.57 13.96 7.01
N THR A 70 -5.76 14.10 5.71
CA THR A 70 -5.59 15.40 5.01
C THR A 70 -6.59 16.48 5.47
N ASN A 71 -7.72 16.07 6.07
CA ASN A 71 -8.80 16.98 6.53
C ASN A 71 -9.09 16.85 8.04
N GLY A 72 -8.11 16.47 8.85
CA GLY A 72 -8.23 16.41 10.31
C GLY A 72 -8.89 15.14 10.86
N VAL A 73 -9.56 14.33 10.04
CA VAL A 73 -10.14 13.05 10.46
C VAL A 73 -9.33 11.91 9.83
N THR A 74 -8.69 11.11 10.68
CA THR A 74 -7.88 9.96 10.26
C THR A 74 -8.74 8.71 10.16
N SER A 75 -8.46 7.85 9.17
CA SER A 75 -8.97 6.48 9.19
C SER A 75 -8.22 5.67 10.24
N LYS A 76 -8.94 4.79 10.94
CA LYS A 76 -8.38 3.88 11.93
C LYS A 76 -8.64 2.43 11.51
N HIS A 77 -7.57 1.70 11.27
CA HIS A 77 -7.65 0.28 10.95
C HIS A 77 -7.28 -0.54 12.19
N HIS A 78 -8.27 -1.17 12.76
CA HIS A 78 -8.16 -2.04 13.92
C HIS A 78 -7.68 -3.43 13.49
N VAL A 79 -6.43 -3.74 13.72
CA VAL A 79 -5.78 -4.99 13.30
C VAL A 79 -5.70 -5.94 14.49
N ALA A 80 -6.37 -7.07 14.38
CA ALA A 80 -6.39 -8.08 15.44
C ALA A 80 -5.09 -8.89 15.53
N SER A 81 -4.30 -8.96 14.44
CA SER A 81 -3.04 -9.70 14.39
C SER A 81 -2.01 -8.99 13.51
N LEU A 82 -0.94 -8.48 14.11
CA LEU A 82 0.21 -7.94 13.37
C LEU A 82 0.89 -9.01 12.50
N ALA A 83 0.89 -10.27 12.94
CA ALA A 83 1.44 -11.38 12.16
C ALA A 83 0.75 -11.56 10.80
N GLN A 84 -0.56 -11.30 10.70
CA GLN A 84 -1.27 -11.29 9.41
C GLN A 84 -0.77 -10.20 8.49
N TYR A 85 -0.56 -8.99 9.01
CA TYR A 85 -0.03 -7.87 8.23
C TYR A 85 1.40 -8.16 7.77
N GLU A 86 2.24 -8.65 8.67
CA GLU A 86 3.63 -9.02 8.38
C GLU A 86 3.72 -10.11 7.30
N ASP A 87 2.93 -11.17 7.41
CA ASP A 87 2.88 -12.23 6.40
C ASP A 87 2.42 -11.69 5.04
N SER A 88 1.40 -10.82 5.04
CA SER A 88 0.87 -10.23 3.82
C SER A 88 1.89 -9.38 3.07
N PHE A 89 2.47 -8.36 3.71
CA PHE A 89 3.41 -7.49 3.01
C PHE A 89 4.75 -8.17 2.69
N ARG A 90 5.22 -9.11 3.53
CA ARG A 90 6.44 -9.91 3.23
C ARG A 90 6.23 -10.77 1.99
N LYS A 91 5.10 -11.49 1.89
CA LYS A 91 4.75 -12.27 0.69
C LYS A 91 4.56 -11.39 -0.53
N GLY A 92 3.87 -10.26 -0.37
CA GLY A 92 3.69 -9.27 -1.44
C GLY A 92 5.02 -8.72 -1.94
N PHE A 93 5.91 -8.28 -1.04
CA PHE A 93 7.24 -7.82 -1.40
C PHE A 93 8.06 -8.92 -2.09
N ALA A 94 8.08 -10.13 -1.52
CA ALA A 94 8.84 -11.25 -2.06
C ALA A 94 8.37 -11.68 -3.46
N GLN A 95 7.08 -11.57 -3.75
CA GLN A 95 6.52 -11.86 -5.07
C GLN A 95 7.12 -11.00 -6.18
N PHE A 96 7.46 -9.73 -5.87
CA PHE A 96 7.94 -8.76 -6.87
C PHE A 96 9.45 -8.55 -6.82
N TYR A 97 10.06 -8.63 -5.64
CA TYR A 97 11.45 -8.24 -5.40
C TYR A 97 12.32 -9.36 -4.83
N GLY A 98 11.74 -10.49 -4.44
CA GLY A 98 12.46 -11.51 -3.68
C GLY A 98 12.59 -11.14 -2.21
N GLN A 99 13.51 -11.79 -1.51
CA GLN A 99 13.64 -11.61 -0.06
C GLN A 99 14.38 -10.31 0.29
N PRO A 100 13.96 -9.60 1.35
CA PRO A 100 14.59 -8.33 1.79
C PRO A 100 16.08 -8.48 2.09
N GLU A 101 16.51 -9.66 2.55
CA GLU A 101 17.92 -9.99 2.85
C GLU A 101 18.85 -9.84 1.65
N GLY A 102 18.29 -9.81 0.44
CA GLY A 102 19.03 -9.57 -0.81
C GLY A 102 19.40 -8.11 -1.04
N TYR A 103 18.81 -7.17 -0.30
CA TYR A 103 18.90 -5.74 -0.55
C TYR A 103 19.51 -4.95 0.58
N HIS A 104 20.09 -3.79 0.23
CA HIS A 104 20.21 -2.65 1.13
C HIS A 104 18.93 -1.81 0.97
N ILE A 105 18.17 -1.59 2.04
CA ILE A 105 16.89 -0.87 2.00
C ILE A 105 17.02 0.46 2.73
N LEU A 106 16.95 1.54 1.96
CA LEU A 106 17.02 2.91 2.44
C LEU A 106 15.63 3.53 2.34
N ALA A 107 15.14 4.12 3.44
CA ALA A 107 13.80 4.71 3.48
C ALA A 107 13.88 6.23 3.67
N LEU A 108 13.35 6.96 2.69
CA LEU A 108 13.24 8.42 2.73
C LEU A 108 11.78 8.81 3.02
N LEU A 109 11.41 8.73 4.30
CA LEU A 109 10.05 8.92 4.80
C LEU A 109 9.98 10.03 5.86
N PRO A 110 10.31 11.30 5.51
CA PRO A 110 10.24 12.41 6.45
C PRO A 110 8.81 12.62 6.97
N GLY A 111 8.67 12.98 8.25
CA GLY A 111 7.38 13.19 8.91
C GLY A 111 6.62 11.91 9.31
N TYR A 112 7.12 10.72 8.95
CA TYR A 112 6.50 9.47 9.42
C TYR A 112 6.93 9.06 10.83
N ILE A 113 8.08 9.52 11.32
CA ILE A 113 8.49 9.27 12.72
C ILE A 113 7.50 9.89 13.72
N GLU A 114 6.91 11.03 13.37
CA GLU A 114 5.87 11.68 14.17
C GLU A 114 4.52 10.92 14.14
N ARG A 115 4.43 9.86 13.34
CA ARG A 115 3.24 9.03 13.14
C ARG A 115 3.57 7.56 13.30
N PRO A 116 3.84 7.10 14.54
CA PRO A 116 4.28 5.74 14.80
C PRO A 116 3.25 4.67 14.36
N ASN A 117 1.99 5.06 14.25
CA ASN A 117 0.88 4.20 13.86
C ASN A 117 0.65 4.15 12.32
N ALA A 118 1.56 4.67 11.50
CA ALA A 118 1.43 4.55 10.04
C ALA A 118 1.83 3.14 9.58
N SER A 119 0.95 2.48 8.82
CA SER A 119 1.18 1.12 8.30
C SER A 119 2.42 1.04 7.39
N LEU A 120 2.64 2.06 6.54
CA LEU A 120 3.84 2.16 5.71
C LEU A 120 5.14 2.19 6.54
N LEU A 121 5.16 2.95 7.64
CA LEU A 121 6.32 3.00 8.53
C LEU A 121 6.60 1.63 9.16
N TYR A 122 5.55 0.95 9.60
CA TYR A 122 5.65 -0.40 10.17
C TYR A 122 6.25 -1.38 9.15
N MET A 123 5.70 -1.42 7.94
CA MET A 123 6.21 -2.25 6.84
C MET A 123 7.67 -1.96 6.53
N CYS A 124 8.04 -0.69 6.34
CA CYS A 124 9.42 -0.31 6.04
C CYS A 124 10.38 -0.69 7.18
N ARG A 125 9.96 -0.55 8.44
CA ARG A 125 10.78 -0.95 9.60
C ARG A 125 11.07 -2.44 9.60
N ASP A 126 10.08 -3.27 9.31
CA ASP A 126 10.25 -4.72 9.24
C ASP A 126 11.18 -5.12 8.07
N LEU A 127 10.95 -4.57 6.88
CA LEU A 127 11.76 -4.86 5.71
C LEU A 127 13.23 -4.44 5.91
N ILE A 128 13.48 -3.25 6.49
CA ILE A 128 14.81 -2.77 6.86
C ILE A 128 15.47 -3.69 7.90
N GLY A 129 14.69 -4.15 8.89
CA GLY A 129 15.18 -5.06 9.92
C GLY A 129 15.68 -6.41 9.36
N LYS A 130 15.13 -6.85 8.23
CA LYS A 130 15.52 -8.07 7.51
C LYS A 130 16.59 -7.84 6.45
N ALA A 131 16.73 -6.63 5.97
CA ALA A 131 17.68 -6.26 4.93
C ALA A 131 19.14 -6.34 5.40
N LYS A 132 20.07 -6.16 4.47
CA LYS A 132 21.50 -6.01 4.77
C LYS A 132 21.71 -4.79 5.66
N LYS A 133 22.40 -4.97 6.80
CA LYS A 133 22.46 -3.95 7.86
C LYS A 133 23.24 -2.69 7.48
N GLU A 134 24.31 -2.85 6.67
CA GLU A 134 25.10 -1.72 6.24
C GLU A 134 24.27 -0.75 5.39
N PHE A 135 24.23 0.52 5.76
CA PHE A 135 23.46 1.60 5.15
C PHE A 135 21.93 1.43 5.14
N SER A 136 21.36 0.27 5.51
CA SER A 136 19.90 0.13 5.60
C SER A 136 19.36 0.91 6.78
N GLY A 137 18.29 1.70 6.54
CA GLY A 137 17.71 2.54 7.60
C GLY A 137 16.82 3.65 7.08
N PHE A 138 16.35 4.46 8.01
CA PHE A 138 15.56 5.66 7.74
C PHE A 138 16.48 6.87 7.67
N TYR A 139 16.43 7.60 6.57
CA TYR A 139 17.28 8.77 6.32
C TYR A 139 16.58 10.10 6.60
N LEU A 140 15.25 10.13 6.64
CA LEU A 140 14.43 11.30 6.96
C LEU A 140 14.82 12.55 6.15
N ASN A 141 15.54 13.48 6.80
CA ASN A 141 16.05 14.70 6.20
C ASN A 141 17.58 14.67 6.03
N GLN A 142 18.22 13.51 6.20
CA GLN A 142 19.68 13.34 6.13
C GLN A 142 20.12 13.12 4.68
N PHE A 143 19.88 14.10 3.81
CA PHE A 143 20.11 13.99 2.38
C PHE A 143 21.59 13.74 2.02
N GLU A 144 22.50 14.40 2.70
CA GLU A 144 23.95 14.18 2.47
C GLU A 144 24.37 12.76 2.83
N ALA A 145 23.89 12.22 3.95
CA ALA A 145 24.17 10.85 4.37
C ALA A 145 23.54 9.84 3.39
N LEU A 146 22.31 10.09 2.93
CA LEU A 146 21.65 9.26 1.92
C LEU A 146 22.42 9.28 0.59
N HIS A 147 22.88 10.44 0.14
CA HIS A 147 23.66 10.57 -1.09
C HIS A 147 24.99 9.78 -1.01
N LYS A 148 25.72 9.90 0.11
CA LYS A 148 26.96 9.13 0.35
C LYS A 148 26.69 7.62 0.35
N ALA A 149 25.62 7.17 1.01
CA ALA A 149 25.22 5.77 1.04
C ALA A 149 24.88 5.23 -0.36
N LEU A 150 24.02 5.92 -1.10
CA LEU A 150 23.66 5.53 -2.47
C LEU A 150 24.88 5.43 -3.39
N LYS A 151 25.76 6.44 -3.36
CA LYS A 151 26.97 6.47 -4.17
C LYS A 151 27.91 5.30 -3.81
N SER A 152 28.08 5.00 -2.52
CA SER A 152 28.93 3.89 -2.06
C SER A 152 28.37 2.54 -2.48
N LEU A 153 27.06 2.31 -2.30
CA LEU A 153 26.40 1.06 -2.64
C LEU A 153 26.39 0.82 -4.16
N ASP A 154 26.10 1.85 -4.94
CA ASP A 154 26.05 1.76 -6.40
C ASP A 154 27.43 1.48 -6.99
N ALA A 155 28.48 2.14 -6.50
CA ALA A 155 29.88 1.89 -6.89
C ALA A 155 30.33 0.46 -6.57
N GLN A 156 29.78 -0.15 -5.52
CA GLN A 156 30.02 -1.55 -5.14
C GLN A 156 29.07 -2.54 -5.84
N GLN A 157 28.20 -2.08 -6.74
CA GLN A 157 27.22 -2.88 -7.46
C GLN A 157 26.29 -3.65 -6.51
N LYS A 158 25.96 -3.07 -5.34
CA LYS A 158 25.10 -3.69 -4.34
C LYS A 158 23.63 -3.48 -4.68
N PRO A 159 22.80 -4.55 -4.72
CA PRO A 159 21.37 -4.40 -4.90
C PRO A 159 20.78 -3.50 -3.82
N THR A 160 20.24 -2.36 -4.23
CA THR A 160 19.74 -1.33 -3.33
C THR A 160 18.30 -0.97 -3.66
N LEU A 161 17.46 -0.80 -2.65
CA LEU A 161 16.12 -0.26 -2.77
C LEU A 161 16.05 1.06 -1.98
N LEU A 162 15.79 2.15 -2.68
CA LEU A 162 15.40 3.42 -2.06
C LEU A 162 13.88 3.55 -2.15
N ILE A 163 13.19 3.42 -1.01
CA ILE A 163 11.75 3.69 -0.90
C ILE A 163 11.54 5.06 -0.29
N GLY A 164 10.70 5.90 -0.91
CA GLY A 164 10.45 7.23 -0.40
C GLY A 164 9.11 7.82 -0.81
N VAL A 165 8.62 8.79 -0.05
CA VAL A 165 7.45 9.57 -0.45
C VAL A 165 7.81 10.49 -1.60
N SER A 166 6.87 10.67 -2.53
CA SER A 166 7.10 11.37 -3.80
C SER A 166 7.76 12.73 -3.63
N PHE A 167 7.27 13.56 -2.70
CA PHE A 167 7.83 14.90 -2.47
C PHE A 167 9.29 14.85 -1.96
N ALA A 168 9.60 13.90 -1.08
CA ALA A 168 10.94 13.81 -0.49
C ALA A 168 11.98 13.26 -1.49
N LEU A 169 11.56 12.34 -2.36
CA LEU A 169 12.41 11.87 -3.47
C LEU A 169 12.72 13.02 -4.45
N LEU A 170 11.73 13.88 -4.75
CA LEU A 170 11.96 15.08 -5.57
C LEU A 170 12.91 16.06 -4.88
N ASP A 171 12.65 16.41 -3.60
CA ASP A 171 13.51 17.31 -2.82
C ASP A 171 14.95 16.81 -2.78
N PHE A 172 15.11 15.49 -2.63
CA PHE A 172 16.43 14.88 -2.62
C PHE A 172 17.12 14.98 -3.97
N CYS A 173 16.50 14.52 -5.06
CA CYS A 173 17.16 14.45 -6.35
C CYS A 173 17.40 15.82 -7.01
N GLU A 174 16.65 16.86 -6.62
CA GLU A 174 16.90 18.25 -7.02
C GLU A 174 18.17 18.81 -6.36
N GLN A 175 18.43 18.46 -5.07
CA GLN A 175 19.59 18.94 -4.32
C GLN A 175 20.83 18.07 -4.55
N TYR A 176 20.64 16.77 -4.77
CA TYR A 176 21.69 15.78 -4.90
C TYR A 176 21.47 14.90 -6.14
N PRO A 177 21.55 15.47 -7.36
CA PRO A 177 21.39 14.65 -8.58
C PRO A 177 22.47 13.57 -8.62
N ILE A 178 22.08 12.35 -8.97
CA ILE A 178 22.97 11.19 -8.95
C ILE A 178 22.64 10.23 -10.10
N GLN A 179 23.61 9.51 -10.62
CA GLN A 179 23.44 8.48 -11.65
C GLN A 179 23.59 7.09 -11.00
N LEU A 180 22.52 6.31 -10.99
CA LEU A 180 22.45 5.01 -10.33
C LEU A 180 22.19 3.89 -11.33
N GLN A 181 22.86 2.76 -11.16
CA GLN A 181 22.72 1.57 -12.03
C GLN A 181 22.23 0.33 -11.25
N HIS A 182 22.53 0.27 -9.96
CA HIS A 182 22.23 -0.90 -9.11
C HIS A 182 21.19 -0.60 -8.03
N THR A 183 20.49 0.55 -8.15
CA THR A 183 19.49 1.00 -7.19
C THR A 183 18.09 1.05 -7.82
N THR A 184 17.15 0.39 -7.21
CA THR A 184 15.72 0.55 -7.52
C THR A 184 15.17 1.74 -6.73
N ILE A 185 14.61 2.72 -7.43
CA ILE A 185 13.88 3.84 -6.80
C ILE A 185 12.39 3.49 -6.76
N MET A 186 11.81 3.50 -5.58
CA MET A 186 10.40 3.18 -5.35
C MET A 186 9.70 4.37 -4.68
N GLU A 187 8.79 5.00 -5.39
CA GLU A 187 7.93 6.03 -4.81
C GLU A 187 6.70 5.41 -4.14
N THR A 188 6.22 6.02 -3.07
CA THR A 188 5.00 5.68 -2.39
C THR A 188 4.32 6.93 -1.84
N GLY A 189 3.00 6.89 -1.70
CA GLY A 189 2.22 8.02 -1.20
C GLY A 189 2.25 9.22 -2.12
N GLY A 190 1.66 10.32 -1.97
CA GLY A 190 1.62 11.48 -2.84
C GLY A 190 2.45 12.67 -2.31
N MET A 191 2.17 13.86 -2.84
CA MET A 191 2.83 15.11 -2.44
C MET A 191 2.42 15.60 -1.04
N LYS A 192 1.33 15.06 -0.47
CA LYS A 192 0.83 15.34 0.90
C LYS A 192 0.70 16.82 1.22
N GLY A 193 0.31 17.63 0.22
CA GLY A 193 0.18 19.09 0.34
C GLY A 193 1.49 19.86 0.50
N ARG A 194 2.67 19.20 0.43
CA ARG A 194 3.99 19.86 0.53
C ARG A 194 4.48 20.42 -0.80
N ARG A 195 3.98 19.85 -1.91
CA ARG A 195 4.23 20.34 -3.28
C ARG A 195 2.93 20.28 -4.07
N LYS A 196 2.89 20.98 -5.22
CA LYS A 196 1.80 20.83 -6.19
C LYS A 196 1.72 19.39 -6.65
N GLU A 197 0.51 18.83 -6.68
CA GLU A 197 0.28 17.48 -7.21
C GLU A 197 0.71 17.42 -8.68
N LEU A 198 1.48 16.39 -9.00
CA LEU A 198 1.92 16.09 -10.35
C LEU A 198 1.20 14.81 -10.82
N VAL A 199 0.90 14.76 -12.10
CA VAL A 199 0.52 13.49 -12.72
C VAL A 199 1.72 12.54 -12.67
N ARG A 200 1.44 11.24 -12.56
CA ARG A 200 2.48 10.23 -12.33
C ARG A 200 3.59 10.25 -13.38
N GLU A 201 3.24 10.45 -14.64
CA GLU A 201 4.20 10.52 -15.74
C GLU A 201 5.22 11.63 -15.52
N ALA A 202 4.75 12.83 -15.22
CA ALA A 202 5.63 13.99 -14.96
C ALA A 202 6.50 13.78 -13.71
N LEU A 203 5.94 13.21 -12.64
CA LEU A 203 6.71 12.83 -11.45
C LEU A 203 7.83 11.85 -11.79
N HIS A 204 7.50 10.78 -12.53
CA HIS A 204 8.48 9.74 -12.89
C HIS A 204 9.58 10.29 -13.80
N GLU A 205 9.28 11.16 -14.77
CA GLU A 205 10.28 11.82 -15.62
C GLU A 205 11.29 12.63 -14.80
N LEU A 206 10.81 13.42 -13.82
CA LEU A 206 11.68 14.18 -12.94
C LEU A 206 12.59 13.29 -12.08
N LEU A 207 12.01 12.23 -11.49
CA LEU A 207 12.76 11.27 -10.69
C LEU A 207 13.76 10.47 -11.53
N GLN A 208 13.38 10.03 -12.74
CA GLN A 208 14.29 9.34 -13.66
C GLN A 208 15.49 10.22 -13.99
N LYS A 209 15.25 11.49 -14.31
CA LYS A 209 16.33 12.45 -14.58
C LYS A 209 17.21 12.68 -13.37
N GLY A 210 16.62 12.84 -12.19
CA GLY A 210 17.34 13.16 -10.95
C GLY A 210 18.19 12.02 -10.43
N PHE A 211 17.70 10.77 -10.55
CA PHE A 211 18.42 9.55 -10.11
C PHE A 211 19.19 8.85 -11.22
N GLY A 212 19.04 9.25 -12.49
CA GLY A 212 19.69 8.62 -13.63
C GLY A 212 19.23 7.19 -13.90
N VAL A 213 18.01 6.84 -13.53
CA VAL A 213 17.44 5.50 -13.70
C VAL A 213 16.42 5.47 -14.84
N SER A 214 16.26 4.32 -15.49
CA SER A 214 15.31 4.17 -16.60
C SER A 214 13.86 4.00 -16.16
N ASN A 215 13.62 3.51 -14.94
CA ASN A 215 12.29 3.26 -14.42
C ASN A 215 12.18 3.69 -12.95
N ILE A 216 11.03 4.25 -12.61
CA ILE A 216 10.63 4.46 -11.23
C ILE A 216 9.60 3.41 -10.88
N HIS A 217 9.85 2.69 -9.80
CA HIS A 217 8.89 1.76 -9.23
C HIS A 217 7.93 2.50 -8.31
N SER A 218 6.76 1.91 -8.08
CA SER A 218 5.75 2.47 -7.17
C SER A 218 5.20 1.37 -6.26
N GLU A 219 4.97 1.73 -5.02
CA GLU A 219 4.20 0.93 -4.07
C GLU A 219 2.81 1.58 -3.89
N TYR A 220 1.77 0.77 -3.88
CA TYR A 220 0.41 1.17 -3.56
C TYR A 220 -0.10 0.36 -2.38
N GLY A 221 -0.44 1.06 -1.32
CA GLY A 221 -1.11 0.56 -0.14
C GLY A 221 -1.98 1.64 0.50
N MET A 222 -2.86 1.22 1.38
CA MET A 222 -3.69 2.10 2.20
C MET A 222 -3.67 1.64 3.65
N THR A 223 -3.99 2.54 4.57
CA THR A 223 -4.10 2.20 6.00
C THR A 223 -5.13 1.09 6.23
N GLU A 224 -6.19 1.08 5.44
CA GLU A 224 -7.32 0.15 5.53
C GLU A 224 -7.04 -1.23 4.94
N MET A 225 -5.84 -1.44 4.36
CA MET A 225 -5.43 -2.68 3.70
C MET A 225 -4.27 -3.36 4.41
N LEU A 226 -4.14 -4.67 4.22
CA LEU A 226 -2.97 -5.45 4.64
C LEU A 226 -2.08 -5.85 3.45
N SER A 227 -2.62 -5.84 2.23
CA SER A 227 -1.91 -6.19 1.00
C SER A 227 -1.48 -4.94 0.22
N GLN A 228 -0.48 -5.10 -0.65
CA GLN A 228 0.04 -4.05 -1.52
C GLN A 228 -0.04 -4.44 -2.99
N ALA A 229 -0.01 -3.42 -3.86
CA ALA A 229 0.27 -3.58 -5.27
C ALA A 229 1.55 -2.82 -5.64
N TYR A 230 2.28 -3.33 -6.63
CA TYR A 230 3.55 -2.75 -7.06
C TYR A 230 3.56 -2.47 -8.56
N SER A 231 4.18 -1.36 -8.94
CA SER A 231 4.52 -1.04 -10.31
C SER A 231 6.04 -1.06 -10.49
N LYS A 232 6.52 -1.76 -11.52
CA LYS A 232 7.95 -1.73 -11.90
C LYS A 232 8.25 -0.70 -12.99
N GLY A 233 7.30 0.21 -13.24
CA GLY A 233 7.42 1.27 -14.23
C GLY A 233 6.14 1.52 -15.00
N LYS A 234 6.08 2.62 -15.73
CA LYS A 234 4.95 3.04 -16.60
C LYS A 234 3.61 3.15 -15.88
N GLY A 235 3.60 3.28 -14.54
CA GLY A 235 2.36 3.37 -13.75
C GLY A 235 1.46 2.13 -13.78
N LEU A 236 1.95 0.99 -14.27
CA LEU A 236 1.19 -0.26 -14.35
C LEU A 236 1.34 -1.07 -13.06
N PHE A 237 0.33 -1.02 -12.21
CA PHE A 237 0.31 -1.76 -10.96
C PHE A 237 -0.13 -3.20 -11.14
N ARG A 238 0.53 -4.09 -10.41
CA ARG A 238 0.13 -5.49 -10.25
C ARG A 238 -0.13 -5.77 -8.77
N PRO A 239 -1.31 -6.28 -8.40
CA PRO A 239 -1.61 -6.62 -7.02
C PRO A 239 -0.82 -7.86 -6.59
N SER A 240 -0.58 -7.96 -5.27
CA SER A 240 -0.10 -9.20 -4.66
C SER A 240 -1.14 -10.32 -4.84
N SER A 241 -0.71 -11.57 -4.67
CA SER A 241 -1.57 -12.75 -4.88
C SER A 241 -2.79 -12.80 -3.96
N SER A 242 -2.74 -12.12 -2.82
CA SER A 242 -3.86 -11.97 -1.86
C SER A 242 -4.84 -10.84 -2.23
N MET A 243 -4.57 -10.09 -3.30
CA MET A 243 -5.35 -8.90 -3.66
C MET A 243 -5.91 -9.00 -5.07
N GLN A 244 -7.15 -8.57 -5.25
CA GLN A 244 -7.79 -8.37 -6.55
C GLN A 244 -8.34 -6.96 -6.64
N VAL A 245 -8.19 -6.35 -7.82
CA VAL A 245 -8.77 -5.05 -8.15
C VAL A 245 -9.93 -5.26 -9.12
N LEU A 246 -11.04 -4.61 -8.82
CA LEU A 246 -12.24 -4.57 -9.64
C LEU A 246 -12.59 -3.11 -9.94
N ILE A 247 -13.33 -2.87 -11.01
CA ILE A 247 -13.74 -1.53 -11.43
C ILE A 247 -15.20 -1.31 -11.10
N ARG A 248 -15.48 -0.24 -10.36
CA ARG A 248 -16.83 0.22 -10.03
C ARG A 248 -17.23 1.34 -10.98
N ASP A 249 -18.44 1.21 -11.54
CA ASP A 249 -19.02 2.30 -12.33
C ASP A 249 -19.22 3.55 -11.45
N VAL A 250 -18.92 4.73 -11.99
CA VAL A 250 -18.99 6.01 -11.24
C VAL A 250 -20.41 6.52 -11.06
N HIS A 251 -21.34 6.12 -11.93
CA HIS A 251 -22.75 6.52 -11.88
C HIS A 251 -23.64 5.44 -11.25
N GLU A 252 -23.27 4.18 -11.42
CA GLU A 252 -23.95 3.01 -10.88
C GLU A 252 -23.00 2.21 -9.96
N PRO A 253 -22.75 2.63 -8.70
CA PRO A 253 -21.72 2.03 -7.84
C PRO A 253 -21.87 0.53 -7.57
N ASN A 254 -23.06 -0.02 -7.75
CA ASN A 254 -23.33 -1.45 -7.63
C ASN A 254 -22.91 -2.25 -8.88
N LYS A 255 -22.61 -1.57 -9.99
CA LYS A 255 -22.14 -2.20 -11.21
C LYS A 255 -20.62 -2.32 -11.16
N VAL A 256 -20.18 -3.56 -10.96
CA VAL A 256 -18.75 -3.91 -10.81
C VAL A 256 -18.32 -4.80 -11.95
N SER A 257 -17.11 -4.56 -12.48
CA SER A 257 -16.52 -5.30 -13.59
C SER A 257 -15.05 -5.64 -13.31
N LYS A 258 -14.49 -6.57 -14.10
CA LYS A 258 -13.07 -6.94 -14.01
C LYS A 258 -12.18 -6.01 -14.84
N THR A 259 -12.74 -5.28 -15.77
CA THR A 259 -12.02 -4.41 -16.70
C THR A 259 -12.82 -3.15 -16.98
N GLY A 260 -12.17 -2.07 -17.39
CA GLY A 260 -12.79 -0.79 -17.70
C GLY A 260 -12.11 0.39 -17.04
N SER A 261 -12.83 1.51 -16.95
CA SER A 261 -12.43 2.72 -16.26
C SER A 261 -13.52 3.09 -15.24
N GLY A 262 -13.13 3.54 -14.07
CA GLY A 262 -14.06 3.89 -12.99
C GLY A 262 -13.40 3.96 -11.62
N GLY A 263 -14.19 3.90 -10.58
CA GLY A 263 -13.71 3.78 -9.21
C GLY A 263 -13.08 2.40 -8.95
N ILE A 264 -12.15 2.34 -8.02
CA ILE A 264 -11.46 1.09 -7.67
C ILE A 264 -12.16 0.43 -6.49
N ASN A 265 -12.50 -0.84 -6.67
CA ASN A 265 -12.87 -1.76 -5.60
C ASN A 265 -11.74 -2.77 -5.39
N ILE A 266 -11.45 -3.07 -4.13
CA ILE A 266 -10.36 -3.96 -3.74
C ILE A 266 -10.93 -5.13 -2.94
N ILE A 267 -10.49 -6.34 -3.29
CA ILE A 267 -10.62 -7.52 -2.45
C ILE A 267 -9.23 -7.81 -1.88
N ASP A 268 -9.08 -7.75 -0.56
CA ASP A 268 -7.84 -8.05 0.16
C ASP A 268 -8.03 -9.27 1.07
N LEU A 269 -7.69 -10.45 0.57
CA LEU A 269 -7.86 -11.72 1.29
C LEU A 269 -7.03 -11.82 2.58
N SER A 270 -5.99 -10.99 2.71
CA SER A 270 -5.21 -10.91 3.95
C SER A 270 -5.96 -10.20 5.07
N ASN A 271 -6.92 -9.36 4.74
CA ASN A 271 -7.67 -8.52 5.69
C ASN A 271 -8.88 -9.28 6.30
N LYS A 272 -8.59 -10.43 6.95
CA LYS A 272 -9.61 -11.36 7.43
C LYS A 272 -10.43 -10.82 8.60
N ASP A 273 -9.77 -10.15 9.53
CA ASP A 273 -10.37 -9.74 10.80
C ASP A 273 -10.88 -8.30 10.80
N SER A 274 -10.84 -7.60 9.67
CA SER A 274 -11.44 -6.28 9.47
C SER A 274 -12.43 -6.34 8.30
N CYS A 275 -12.23 -5.58 7.21
CA CYS A 275 -13.03 -5.69 6.00
C CYS A 275 -12.12 -5.92 4.79
N ALA A 276 -12.33 -7.03 4.09
CA ALA A 276 -11.60 -7.41 2.88
C ALA A 276 -12.12 -6.73 1.60
N PHE A 277 -13.30 -6.15 1.63
CA PHE A 277 -14.05 -5.67 0.47
C PHE A 277 -14.19 -4.15 0.55
N LEU A 278 -13.31 -3.42 -0.13
CA LEU A 278 -13.14 -1.98 0.04
C LEU A 278 -13.45 -1.23 -1.26
N ALA A 279 -14.31 -0.21 -1.17
CA ALA A 279 -14.51 0.77 -2.22
C ALA A 279 -13.63 2.00 -1.93
N THR A 280 -12.66 2.26 -2.80
CA THR A 280 -11.79 3.44 -2.68
C THR A 280 -12.51 4.70 -3.17
N GLN A 281 -11.97 5.86 -2.83
CA GLN A 281 -12.45 7.15 -3.33
C GLN A 281 -11.97 7.40 -4.76
#